data_4114f24d66f6ca3cfc3c1bf412b5d1dd
#
_entry.id   4114f24d66f6ca3cfc3c1bf412b5d1dd
#
_cell.length_a   1.000
_cell.length_b   1.000
_cell.length_c   1.000
_cell.angle_alpha   90.00
_cell.angle_beta   90.00
_cell.angle_gamma   90.00
#
_symmetry.space_group_name_H-M   'P 1'
#
loop_
_entity.id
_entity.type
_entity.pdbx_description
1 polymer ?
#
loop_
_entity_poly.entity_id
_entity_poly.type
_entity_poly.pdbx_seq_one_letter_code
_entity_poly.pdbx_strand_id
1 'polypeptide(L)'
;MAEFIPVEIERAKEFLQEHHWGILATRRKNGNLQMSPVTVGLDSVGRAIISSRETAYKVNNLRRDPRAALCAITSSFHGEGWVQINGAAEIISRPDALDILTYLQRQAYGEHKSWPEFHERMARERRVIIRINIESVGPKVRG
;
A
#
# COMPACT_ATOMS: atom_id res chain seq x y z
N MET A 1 24.14 17.39 12.28
CA MET A 1 24.28 16.04 11.76
C MET A 1 23.23 15.83 10.69
N ALA A 2 23.63 15.48 9.49
CA ALA A 2 22.66 15.19 8.41
C ALA A 2 21.80 13.99 8.81
N GLU A 3 20.49 14.09 8.59
CA GLU A 3 19.65 12.94 8.78
C GLU A 3 20.06 11.82 7.83
N PHE A 4 20.30 10.66 8.39
CA PHE A 4 20.67 9.48 7.62
C PHE A 4 19.40 8.76 7.22
N ILE A 5 19.08 8.81 5.92
CA ILE A 5 17.99 8.00 5.38
C ILE A 5 18.58 6.62 5.07
N PRO A 6 18.11 5.57 5.74
CA PRO A 6 18.61 4.22 5.45
C PRO A 6 18.44 3.86 3.97
N VAL A 7 19.49 3.32 3.38
CA VAL A 7 19.48 2.89 1.97
C VAL A 7 18.32 1.92 1.71
N GLU A 8 18.01 1.10 2.69
CA GLU A 8 16.92 0.12 2.62
C GLU A 8 15.56 0.76 2.39
N ILE A 9 15.28 1.89 3.04
CA ILE A 9 14.01 2.60 2.85
C ILE A 9 13.92 3.16 1.42
N GLU A 10 15.00 3.75 0.92
CA GLU A 10 15.01 4.27 -0.45
C GLU A 10 14.85 3.14 -1.48
N ARG A 11 15.47 1.98 -1.25
CA ARG A 11 15.27 0.80 -2.12
C ARG A 11 13.83 0.31 -2.08
N ALA A 12 13.21 0.31 -0.92
CA ALA A 12 11.81 -0.08 -0.80
C ALA A 12 10.90 0.87 -1.57
N LYS A 13 11.17 2.18 -1.52
CA LYS A 13 10.44 3.17 -2.30
C LYS A 13 10.60 2.95 -3.80
N GLU A 14 11.83 2.72 -4.27
CA GLU A 14 12.08 2.40 -5.67
C GLU A 14 11.34 1.13 -6.10
N PHE A 15 11.33 0.12 -5.24
CA PHE A 15 10.61 -1.13 -5.49
C PHE A 15 9.11 -0.88 -5.70
N LEU A 16 8.49 -0.05 -4.87
CA LEU A 16 7.07 0.27 -4.98
C LEU A 16 6.72 1.12 -6.20
N GLN A 17 7.68 1.83 -6.79
CA GLN A 17 7.47 2.55 -8.04
C GLN A 17 7.36 1.61 -9.23
N GLU A 18 7.95 0.42 -9.15
CA GLU A 18 8.03 -0.54 -10.25
C GLU A 18 7.15 -1.77 -10.05
N HIS A 19 6.88 -2.14 -8.80
CA HIS A 19 6.15 -3.37 -8.47
C HIS A 19 4.96 -3.04 -7.58
N HIS A 20 3.77 -3.46 -8.01
CA HIS A 20 2.52 -2.97 -7.45
C HIS A 20 1.66 -4.05 -6.81
N TRP A 21 2.24 -5.20 -6.49
CA TRP A 21 1.55 -6.31 -5.86
C TRP A 21 2.14 -6.59 -4.49
N GLY A 22 1.28 -6.91 -3.54
CA GLY A 22 1.73 -7.22 -2.21
C GLY A 22 0.70 -7.95 -1.39
N ILE A 23 1.13 -8.38 -0.22
CA ILE A 23 0.29 -8.95 0.82
C ILE A 23 0.35 -8.01 2.01
N LEU A 24 -0.80 -7.52 2.43
CA LEU A 24 -0.93 -6.62 3.56
C LEU A 24 -1.36 -7.41 4.79
N ALA A 25 -0.63 -7.26 5.90
CA ALA A 25 -0.96 -7.84 7.19
C ALA A 25 -1.43 -6.75 8.16
N THR A 26 -2.57 -6.98 8.78
CA THR A 26 -3.16 -6.10 9.79
C THR A 26 -3.56 -6.95 11.01
N ARG A 27 -3.84 -6.29 12.15
CA ARG A 27 -4.13 -7.01 13.40
C ARG A 27 -5.63 -7.02 13.70
N ARG A 28 -6.16 -8.23 13.95
CA ARG A 28 -7.51 -8.42 14.47
C ARG A 28 -7.57 -8.01 15.94
N LYS A 29 -8.78 -7.88 16.48
CA LYS A 29 -9.00 -7.58 17.92
C LYS A 29 -8.27 -8.53 18.85
N ASN A 30 -8.21 -9.81 18.50
CA ASN A 30 -7.54 -10.83 19.31
C ASN A 30 -6.02 -10.85 19.13
N GLY A 31 -5.46 -9.94 18.33
CA GLY A 31 -4.02 -9.87 18.06
C GLY A 31 -3.55 -10.74 16.91
N ASN A 32 -4.38 -11.62 16.38
CA ASN A 32 -4.02 -12.46 15.23
C ASN A 32 -3.92 -11.59 13.97
N LEU A 33 -3.03 -12.00 13.08
CA LEU A 33 -2.84 -11.30 11.81
C LEU A 33 -3.92 -11.70 10.81
N GLN A 34 -4.39 -10.71 10.05
CA GLN A 34 -5.22 -10.92 8.89
C GLN A 34 -4.43 -10.43 7.67
N MET A 35 -4.31 -11.27 6.65
CA MET A 35 -3.49 -11.00 5.48
C MET A 35 -4.34 -11.06 4.22
N SER A 36 -4.07 -10.17 3.28
CA SER A 36 -4.79 -10.17 2.00
C SER A 36 -3.94 -9.57 0.88
N PRO A 37 -4.13 -10.04 -0.37
CA PRO A 37 -3.49 -9.44 -1.53
C PRO A 37 -4.00 -8.02 -1.77
N VAL A 38 -3.10 -7.14 -2.15
CA VAL A 38 -3.43 -5.74 -2.42
C VAL A 38 -2.65 -5.22 -3.63
N THR A 39 -3.20 -4.22 -4.29
CA THR A 39 -2.46 -3.37 -5.21
C THR A 39 -1.84 -2.23 -4.40
N VAL A 40 -0.56 -2.03 -4.56
CA VAL A 40 0.21 -1.02 -3.83
C VAL A 40 1.00 -0.13 -4.77
N GLY A 41 1.18 1.11 -4.38
CA GLY A 41 2.04 2.06 -5.08
C GLY A 41 2.73 2.98 -4.09
N LEU A 42 3.35 4.00 -4.63
CA LEU A 42 4.09 4.99 -3.85
C LEU A 42 3.58 6.38 -4.21
N ASP A 43 3.27 7.19 -3.22
CA ASP A 43 2.86 8.58 -3.48
C ASP A 43 4.07 9.49 -3.69
N SER A 44 3.81 10.77 -4.00
CA SER A 44 4.86 11.73 -4.34
C SER A 44 5.78 12.10 -3.17
N VAL A 45 5.39 11.80 -1.95
CA VAL A 45 6.21 12.09 -0.75
C VAL A 45 6.79 10.83 -0.11
N GLY A 46 6.69 9.68 -0.78
CA GLY A 46 7.35 8.45 -0.34
C GLY A 46 6.56 7.61 0.64
N ARG A 47 5.23 7.65 0.60
CA ARG A 47 4.37 6.78 1.40
C ARG A 47 3.78 5.68 0.53
N ALA A 48 3.59 4.50 1.10
CA ALA A 48 2.90 3.42 0.39
C ALA A 48 1.40 3.72 0.37
N ILE A 49 0.78 3.51 -0.79
CA ILE A 49 -0.66 3.71 -0.98
C ILE A 49 -1.31 2.44 -1.51
N ILE A 50 -2.45 2.08 -0.93
CA ILE A 50 -3.16 0.84 -1.22
C ILE A 50 -4.64 1.16 -1.40
N SER A 51 -5.27 0.58 -2.42
CA SER A 51 -6.71 0.67 -2.63
C SER A 51 -7.43 -0.43 -1.87
N SER A 52 -8.50 -0.09 -1.19
CA SER A 52 -9.33 -1.06 -0.48
C SER A 52 -10.79 -0.62 -0.46
N ARG A 53 -11.70 -1.57 -0.30
CA ARG A 53 -13.08 -1.26 0.02
C ARG A 53 -13.18 -0.82 1.48
N GLU A 54 -14.01 0.17 1.75
CA GLU A 54 -14.22 0.68 3.11
C GLU A 54 -14.68 -0.41 4.08
N THR A 55 -15.45 -1.38 3.60
CA THR A 55 -16.02 -2.46 4.41
C THR A 55 -15.05 -3.62 4.66
N ALA A 56 -13.85 -3.60 4.08
CA ALA A 56 -12.88 -4.68 4.25
C ALA A 56 -12.39 -4.77 5.70
N TYR A 57 -12.14 -5.99 6.16
CA TYR A 57 -11.61 -6.23 7.51
C TYR A 57 -10.33 -5.47 7.78
N LYS A 58 -9.43 -5.39 6.80
CA LYS A 58 -8.16 -4.66 6.94
C LYS A 58 -8.36 -3.17 7.26
N VAL A 59 -9.39 -2.55 6.72
CA VAL A 59 -9.70 -1.15 7.02
C VAL A 59 -10.14 -0.99 8.47
N ASN A 60 -11.05 -1.83 8.93
CA ASN A 60 -11.50 -1.79 10.32
C ASN A 60 -10.38 -2.13 11.30
N ASN A 61 -9.54 -3.09 10.94
CA ASN A 61 -8.36 -3.44 11.74
C ASN A 61 -7.42 -2.24 11.89
N LEU A 62 -7.14 -1.53 10.80
CA LEU A 62 -6.22 -0.39 10.82
C LEU A 62 -6.79 0.83 11.52
N ARG A 63 -8.10 1.02 11.50
CA ARG A 63 -8.74 2.10 12.29
C ARG A 63 -8.58 1.86 13.79
N ARG A 64 -8.55 0.61 14.20
CA ARG A 64 -8.38 0.24 15.61
C ARG A 64 -6.90 0.18 16.01
N ASP A 65 -6.06 -0.37 15.14
CA ASP A 65 -4.61 -0.53 15.36
C ASP A 65 -3.89 -0.19 14.06
N PRO A 66 -3.20 0.96 13.99
CA PRO A 66 -2.63 1.44 12.72
C PRO A 66 -1.39 0.68 12.25
N ARG A 67 -0.88 -0.26 13.04
CA ARG A 67 0.32 -1.01 12.63
C ARG A 67 0.03 -1.88 11.43
N ALA A 68 0.85 -1.72 10.39
CA ALA A 68 0.72 -2.46 9.15
C ALA A 68 2.06 -3.04 8.72
N ALA A 69 2.02 -4.23 8.14
CA ALA A 69 3.18 -4.84 7.49
C ALA A 69 2.76 -5.22 6.07
N LEU A 70 3.57 -4.82 5.11
CA LEU A 70 3.33 -5.08 3.69
C LEU A 70 4.50 -5.87 3.14
N CYS A 71 4.22 -7.02 2.53
CA CYS A 71 5.21 -7.74 1.73
C CYS A 71 4.94 -7.43 0.26
N ALA A 72 5.73 -6.54 -0.33
CA ALA A 72 5.65 -6.22 -1.74
C ALA A 72 6.45 -7.23 -2.54
N ILE A 73 5.89 -7.70 -3.64
CA ILE A 73 6.49 -8.77 -4.46
C ILE A 73 6.52 -8.37 -5.93
N THR A 74 7.41 -9.02 -6.68
CA THR A 74 7.42 -8.88 -8.14
C THR A 74 6.29 -9.70 -8.75
N SER A 75 5.96 -9.44 -10.01
CA SER A 75 4.96 -10.21 -10.75
C SER A 75 5.40 -11.66 -11.02
N SER A 76 6.70 -11.95 -10.91
CA SER A 76 7.26 -13.29 -11.05
C SER A 76 7.58 -13.86 -9.67
N PHE A 77 7.05 -15.01 -9.35
CA PHE A 77 7.27 -15.67 -8.06
C PHE A 77 8.76 -15.93 -7.79
N HIS A 78 9.53 -16.26 -8.83
CA HIS A 78 10.97 -16.47 -8.75
C HIS A 78 11.78 -15.23 -9.09
N GLY A 79 11.11 -14.07 -9.22
CA GLY A 79 11.77 -12.81 -9.52
C GLY A 79 12.68 -12.36 -8.39
N GLU A 80 13.55 -11.40 -8.74
CA GLU A 80 14.49 -10.84 -7.80
C GLU A 80 13.80 -9.96 -6.79
N GLY A 81 13.29 -10.56 -5.82
CA GLY A 81 13.08 -9.83 -4.64
C GLY A 81 11.66 -9.56 -4.25
N TRP A 82 11.65 -9.26 -3.07
CA TRP A 82 10.52 -8.81 -2.30
C TRP A 82 11.06 -7.87 -1.25
N VAL A 83 10.18 -7.05 -0.70
CA VAL A 83 10.55 -6.15 0.39
C VAL A 83 9.40 -6.14 1.39
N GLN A 84 9.75 -6.19 2.67
CA GLN A 84 8.79 -5.97 3.74
C GLN A 84 8.87 -4.53 4.20
N ILE A 85 7.72 -3.89 4.27
CA ILE A 85 7.55 -2.51 4.70
C ILE A 85 6.69 -2.52 5.95
N ASN A 86 7.16 -1.87 7.01
CA ASN A 86 6.42 -1.74 8.25
C ASN A 86 6.16 -0.26 8.51
N GLY A 87 4.99 0.05 9.02
CA GLY A 87 4.67 1.43 9.36
C GLY A 87 3.28 1.60 9.92
N ALA A 88 2.96 2.85 10.20
CA ALA A 88 1.64 3.24 10.67
C ALA A 88 0.78 3.66 9.48
N ALA A 89 -0.42 3.12 9.43
CA ALA A 89 -1.36 3.37 8.35
C ALA A 89 -2.44 4.34 8.76
N GLU A 90 -2.90 5.14 7.82
CA GLU A 90 -4.08 5.98 7.94
C GLU A 90 -5.05 5.65 6.82
N ILE A 91 -6.32 5.88 7.07
CA ILE A 91 -7.38 5.64 6.09
C ILE A 91 -7.82 6.98 5.52
N ILE A 92 -7.72 7.10 4.20
CA ILE A 92 -8.20 8.28 3.48
C ILE A 92 -9.52 7.90 2.82
N SER A 93 -10.60 8.55 3.24
CA SER A 93 -11.93 8.32 2.70
C SER A 93 -12.26 9.28 1.57
N ARG A 94 -13.34 8.99 0.83
CA ARG A 94 -13.84 9.91 -0.16
C ARG A 94 -14.40 11.17 0.51
N PRO A 95 -14.32 12.34 -0.12
CA PRO A 95 -13.86 12.56 -1.50
C PRO A 95 -12.33 12.60 -1.67
N ASP A 96 -11.56 12.76 -0.62
CA ASP A 96 -10.11 12.97 -0.70
C ASP A 96 -9.37 11.78 -1.31
N ALA A 97 -9.92 10.57 -1.12
CA ALA A 97 -9.32 9.35 -1.66
C ALA A 97 -9.31 9.29 -3.19
N LEU A 98 -10.23 9.99 -3.88
CA LEU A 98 -10.44 9.79 -5.30
C LEU A 98 -9.22 10.14 -6.15
N ASP A 99 -8.57 11.25 -5.85
CA ASP A 99 -7.36 11.65 -6.59
C ASP A 99 -6.22 10.67 -6.36
N ILE A 100 -6.10 10.15 -5.14
CA ILE A 100 -5.06 9.17 -4.79
C ILE A 100 -5.35 7.82 -5.48
N LEU A 101 -6.62 7.41 -5.52
CA LEU A 101 -7.04 6.22 -6.26
C LEU A 101 -6.72 6.32 -7.75
N THR A 102 -6.95 7.49 -8.33
CA THR A 102 -6.63 7.79 -9.73
C THR A 102 -5.12 7.69 -9.97
N TYR A 103 -4.33 8.28 -9.09
CA TYR A 103 -2.88 8.23 -9.14
C TYR A 103 -2.37 6.78 -9.06
N LEU A 104 -2.88 6.01 -8.13
CA LEU A 104 -2.51 4.61 -7.95
C LEU A 104 -2.88 3.77 -9.19
N GLN A 105 -4.05 3.99 -9.75
CA GLN A 105 -4.48 3.31 -10.96
C GLN A 105 -3.49 3.56 -12.12
N ARG A 106 -3.11 4.82 -12.32
CA ARG A 106 -2.13 5.17 -13.36
C ARG A 106 -0.78 4.52 -13.12
N GLN A 107 -0.31 4.52 -11.88
CA GLN A 107 0.99 3.96 -11.53
C GLN A 107 1.02 2.44 -11.74
N ALA A 108 -0.02 1.74 -11.31
CA ALA A 108 -0.06 0.28 -11.33
C ALA A 108 -0.48 -0.30 -12.69
N TYR A 109 -1.39 0.36 -13.39
CA TYR A 109 -2.04 -0.19 -14.58
C TYR A 109 -2.00 0.73 -15.81
N GLY A 110 -1.48 1.97 -15.67
CA GLY A 110 -1.44 2.94 -16.75
C GLY A 110 -2.77 3.68 -16.93
N GLU A 111 -2.92 4.32 -18.08
CA GLU A 111 -4.12 5.11 -18.37
C GLU A 111 -5.37 4.23 -18.47
N HIS A 112 -6.40 4.63 -17.74
CA HIS A 112 -7.71 3.97 -17.85
C HIS A 112 -8.42 4.44 -19.11
N LYS A 113 -9.11 3.53 -19.80
CA LYS A 113 -9.82 3.89 -21.04
C LYS A 113 -11.01 4.81 -20.80
N SER A 114 -11.52 4.91 -19.59
CA SER A 114 -12.60 5.84 -19.22
C SER A 114 -12.48 6.24 -17.76
N TRP A 115 -11.94 7.41 -17.50
CA TRP A 115 -11.85 7.94 -16.13
C TRP A 115 -13.22 8.17 -15.49
N PRO A 116 -14.26 8.65 -16.19
CA PRO A 116 -15.59 8.73 -15.60
C PRO A 116 -16.12 7.40 -15.11
N GLU A 117 -15.94 6.32 -15.87
CA GLU A 117 -16.34 4.98 -15.45
C GLU A 117 -15.54 4.49 -14.25
N PHE A 118 -14.24 4.77 -14.23
CA PHE A 118 -13.37 4.45 -13.10
C PHE A 118 -13.86 5.16 -11.83
N HIS A 119 -14.13 6.46 -11.90
CA HIS A 119 -14.58 7.24 -10.75
C HIS A 119 -15.92 6.74 -10.23
N GLU A 120 -16.84 6.40 -11.12
CA GLU A 120 -18.13 5.81 -10.75
C GLU A 120 -17.96 4.47 -10.03
N ARG A 121 -17.07 3.62 -10.54
CA ARG A 121 -16.76 2.34 -9.91
C ARG A 121 -16.16 2.53 -8.52
N MET A 122 -15.24 3.48 -8.35
CA MET A 122 -14.65 3.77 -7.04
C MET A 122 -15.72 4.19 -6.02
N ALA A 123 -16.66 5.02 -6.45
CA ALA A 123 -17.78 5.43 -5.61
C ALA A 123 -18.71 4.26 -5.28
N ARG A 124 -19.09 3.46 -6.26
CA ARG A 124 -19.97 2.31 -6.09
C ARG A 124 -19.35 1.26 -5.18
N GLU A 125 -18.07 0.99 -5.32
CA GLU A 125 -17.33 0.04 -4.50
C GLU A 125 -16.91 0.61 -3.14
N ARG A 126 -17.18 1.88 -2.90
CA ARG A 126 -16.82 2.58 -1.65
C ARG A 126 -15.33 2.43 -1.35
N ARG A 127 -14.50 2.74 -2.35
CA ARG A 127 -13.05 2.62 -2.22
C ARG A 127 -12.46 3.72 -1.35
N VAL A 128 -11.50 3.31 -0.54
CA VAL A 128 -10.67 4.18 0.30
C VAL A 128 -9.20 3.91 -0.02
N ILE A 129 -8.33 4.79 0.44
CA ILE A 129 -6.88 4.59 0.42
C ILE A 129 -6.40 4.23 1.81
N ILE A 130 -5.59 3.19 1.88
CA ILE A 130 -4.74 2.89 3.03
C ILE A 130 -3.38 3.47 2.71
N ARG A 131 -2.90 4.41 3.53
CA ARG A 131 -1.62 5.09 3.31
C ARG A 131 -0.69 4.79 4.47
N ILE A 132 0.48 4.22 4.16
CA ILE A 132 1.44 3.76 5.17
C ILE A 132 2.66 4.65 5.15
N ASN A 133 2.96 5.26 6.30
CA ASN A 133 4.24 5.92 6.53
C ASN A 133 5.30 4.84 6.77
N ILE A 134 6.33 4.81 5.92
CA ILE A 134 7.35 3.77 5.98
C ILE A 134 8.30 4.07 7.14
N GLU A 135 8.26 3.24 8.18
CA GLU A 135 9.08 3.40 9.37
C GLU A 135 10.31 2.49 9.35
N SER A 136 10.14 1.27 8.84
CA SER A 136 11.22 0.32 8.70
C SER A 136 10.97 -0.63 7.54
N VAL A 137 12.02 -1.27 7.08
CA VAL A 137 11.97 -2.22 5.96
C VAL A 137 12.83 -3.45 6.27
N GLY A 138 12.57 -4.54 5.58
CA GLY A 138 13.32 -5.78 5.67
C GLY A 138 13.14 -6.66 4.43
N PRO A 139 13.81 -7.78 4.38
CA PRO A 139 14.83 -8.22 5.32
C PRO A 139 16.14 -7.46 5.13
N LYS A 140 16.92 -7.31 6.19
CA LYS A 140 18.24 -6.67 6.11
C LYS A 140 19.31 -7.61 5.58
N VAL A 141 19.05 -8.92 5.67
CA VAL A 141 19.88 -9.96 5.09
C VAL A 141 18.98 -10.93 4.33
N ARG A 142 19.56 -11.54 3.30
CA ARG A 142 18.83 -12.56 2.55
C ARG A 142 18.54 -13.73 3.48
N GLY A 143 17.24 -13.94 3.68
CA GLY A 143 16.77 -15.09 4.43
C GLY A 143 16.79 -16.35 3.62
#